data_c26fc8e6ab6e157083daea39f6eacc9c
#
_entry.id   c26fc8e6ab6e157083daea39f6eacc9c
#
_cell.length_a   1.000
_cell.length_b   1.000
_cell.length_c   1.000
_cell.angle_alpha   90.00
_cell.angle_beta   90.00
_cell.angle_gamma   90.00
#
_symmetry.space_group_name_H-M   'P 1'
#
loop_
_entity.id
_entity.type
_entity.pdbx_description
1 polymer ?
#
loop_
_entity_poly.entity_id
_entity_poly.type
_entity_poly.pdbx_seq_one_letter_code
_entity_poly.pdbx_strand_id
1 'polypeptide(L)'
;KFAPIVNPLSVCSDPYSVQPDGSDKQWWALPDDISRDDFERTYPDADPCSFDHVSTMDESLSDWSTDETVRVVEYYRYEDQKDTLNLLADGTTKWDFELVETDQVVSKRKSTRRKVVWYKLSATEILDTTEIPCKWIPVFCVYGAEIRVNGRTYRSSLIRNARDAAQMYNVFISAATEEIALRPKIPYIMAEGQDEGYEDMWARANTSNAARLIYRPVTVDGVAVPPPQRQPMIDVPAGVLTMAGHFRDDQKAAMGLFDSSMGASGTATSGKQEEAQQRQGQITNAHYGENRSSAARQCGRCLLSMIPRIYDTPRVIRIVGEDDTMSHAQVNGQKMDPKTGAMKAVNDLGAGRYDLTVST
;
A
#
# COMPACT_ATOMS: atom_id res chain seq x y z
N LYS A 1 13.27 -15.92 -0.50
CA LYS A 1 12.45 -15.29 -1.55
C LYS A 1 11.65 -14.15 -0.90
N PHE A 2 11.77 -12.93 -1.43
CA PHE A 2 10.88 -11.83 -1.03
C PHE A 2 9.57 -11.96 -1.79
N ALA A 3 8.47 -11.76 -1.08
CA ALA A 3 7.13 -11.77 -1.65
C ALA A 3 6.39 -10.50 -1.21
N PRO A 4 5.53 -9.93 -2.04
CA PRO A 4 4.63 -8.86 -1.62
C PRO A 4 3.60 -9.41 -0.63
N ILE A 5 3.26 -8.60 0.37
CA ILE A 5 2.15 -8.90 1.28
C ILE A 5 0.85 -8.56 0.56
N VAL A 6 -0.04 -9.54 0.46
CA VAL A 6 -1.29 -9.44 -0.34
C VAL A 6 -2.20 -8.36 0.22
N ASN A 7 -2.40 -8.34 1.53
CA ASN A 7 -3.19 -7.32 2.20
C ASN A 7 -2.31 -6.45 3.12
N PRO A 8 -1.78 -5.32 2.64
CA PRO A 8 -0.94 -4.46 3.46
C PRO A 8 -1.71 -3.74 4.59
N LEU A 9 -3.05 -3.68 4.52
CA LEU A 9 -3.88 -3.01 5.51
C LEU A 9 -4.12 -3.86 6.76
N SER A 10 -3.99 -5.20 6.67
CA SER A 10 -4.10 -6.09 7.82
C SER A 10 -2.83 -6.11 8.68
N VAL A 11 -1.71 -5.61 8.16
CA VAL A 11 -0.42 -5.67 8.85
C VAL A 11 -0.40 -4.80 10.09
N CYS A 12 -0.14 -5.43 11.23
CA CYS A 12 0.08 -4.75 12.49
C CYS A 12 1.58 -4.65 12.79
N SER A 13 1.99 -3.57 13.42
CA SER A 13 3.40 -3.35 13.75
C SER A 13 3.56 -2.50 14.99
N ASP A 14 4.77 -2.47 15.54
CA ASP A 14 5.11 -1.65 16.70
C ASP A 14 4.71 -0.19 16.50
N PRO A 15 3.80 0.36 17.34
CA PRO A 15 3.34 1.74 17.24
C PRO A 15 4.39 2.76 17.72
N TYR A 16 5.41 2.31 18.46
CA TYR A 16 6.43 3.19 19.05
C TYR A 16 7.61 3.45 18.12
N SER A 17 7.61 2.87 16.93
CA SER A 17 8.62 3.11 15.91
C SER A 17 8.69 4.58 15.50
N VAL A 18 9.91 5.07 15.31
CA VAL A 18 10.23 6.46 14.96
C VAL A 18 10.82 6.55 13.56
N GLN A 19 11.51 5.49 13.12
CA GLN A 19 12.20 5.47 11.84
C GLN A 19 11.23 5.25 10.68
N PRO A 20 11.30 6.05 9.61
CA PRO A 20 10.42 5.91 8.45
C PRO A 20 10.57 4.57 7.72
N ASP A 21 11.76 3.95 7.79
CA ASP A 21 12.06 2.65 7.18
C ASP A 21 11.61 1.46 8.06
N GLY A 22 11.10 1.74 9.27
CA GLY A 22 10.64 0.72 10.22
C GLY A 22 11.75 -0.15 10.81
N SER A 23 13.02 0.24 10.67
CA SER A 23 14.20 -0.52 11.16
C SER A 23 14.26 -0.64 12.68
N ASP A 24 13.60 0.26 13.40
CA ASP A 24 13.52 0.32 14.86
C ASP A 24 12.33 -0.45 15.45
N LYS A 25 11.43 -0.98 14.63
CA LYS A 25 10.26 -1.74 15.07
C LYS A 25 10.67 -3.01 15.80
N GLN A 26 10.06 -3.21 16.96
CA GLN A 26 10.37 -4.38 17.81
C GLN A 26 9.63 -5.63 17.38
N TRP A 27 8.49 -5.48 16.67
CA TRP A 27 7.68 -6.58 16.22
C TRP A 27 6.82 -6.21 15.00
N TRP A 28 6.42 -7.24 14.26
CA TRP A 28 5.47 -7.20 13.15
C TRP A 28 4.54 -8.39 13.23
N ALA A 29 3.26 -8.19 12.88
CA ALA A 29 2.28 -9.24 12.76
C ALA A 29 1.57 -9.12 11.40
N LEU A 30 1.55 -10.22 10.67
CA LEU A 30 0.95 -10.34 9.34
C LEU A 30 -0.17 -11.38 9.42
N PRO A 31 -1.41 -10.96 9.68
CA PRO A 31 -2.57 -11.85 9.64
C PRO A 31 -2.88 -12.26 8.20
N ASP A 32 -3.20 -13.54 8.03
CA ASP A 32 -3.67 -14.12 6.77
C ASP A 32 -4.81 -15.08 7.08
N ASP A 33 -5.87 -15.04 6.29
CA ASP A 33 -7.03 -15.91 6.46
C ASP A 33 -6.93 -17.05 5.43
N ILE A 34 -6.70 -18.26 5.91
CA ILE A 34 -6.60 -19.47 5.07
C ILE A 34 -7.87 -20.31 5.18
N SER A 35 -8.17 -21.11 4.15
CA SER A 35 -9.33 -22.00 4.21
C SER A 35 -9.19 -23.02 5.33
N ARG A 36 -10.30 -23.40 5.96
CA ARG A 36 -10.30 -24.41 7.03
C ARG A 36 -9.71 -25.74 6.57
N ASP A 37 -10.04 -26.17 5.35
CA ASP A 37 -9.51 -27.40 4.76
C ASP A 37 -7.97 -27.35 4.59
N ASP A 38 -7.43 -26.19 4.16
CA ASP A 38 -5.99 -26.00 4.04
C ASP A 38 -5.30 -25.94 5.41
N PHE A 39 -5.95 -25.36 6.41
CA PHE A 39 -5.45 -25.35 7.78
C PHE A 39 -5.33 -26.76 8.33
N GLU A 40 -6.41 -27.54 8.30
CA GLU A 40 -6.48 -28.92 8.81
C GLU A 40 -5.49 -29.86 8.06
N ARG A 41 -5.33 -29.65 6.75
CA ARG A 41 -4.34 -30.40 5.95
C ARG A 41 -2.91 -30.06 6.33
N THR A 42 -2.63 -28.79 6.63
CA THR A 42 -1.26 -28.31 6.90
C THR A 42 -0.88 -28.52 8.36
N TYR A 43 -1.84 -28.44 9.26
CA TYR A 43 -1.67 -28.54 10.72
C TYR A 43 -2.68 -29.53 11.32
N PRO A 44 -2.54 -30.84 11.04
CA PRO A 44 -3.51 -31.85 11.45
C PRO A 44 -3.67 -32.01 12.96
N ASP A 45 -2.63 -31.63 13.73
CA ASP A 45 -2.62 -31.74 15.19
C ASP A 45 -3.05 -30.44 15.88
N ALA A 46 -3.32 -29.36 15.13
CA ALA A 46 -3.67 -28.06 15.66
C ALA A 46 -5.20 -27.87 15.71
N ASP A 47 -5.66 -27.23 16.77
CA ASP A 47 -7.09 -26.88 16.88
C ASP A 47 -7.42 -25.67 16.00
N PRO A 48 -8.33 -25.76 15.02
CA PRO A 48 -8.78 -24.61 14.21
C PRO A 48 -9.54 -23.56 15.03
N CYS A 49 -9.74 -23.78 16.32
CA CYS A 49 -10.29 -22.86 17.30
C CYS A 49 -11.65 -22.27 16.92
N SER A 50 -12.74 -22.88 17.38
CA SER A 50 -14.03 -22.21 17.44
C SER A 50 -14.16 -21.51 18.80
N PHE A 51 -14.28 -20.20 18.79
CA PHE A 51 -14.62 -19.41 19.97
C PHE A 51 -16.13 -19.48 20.31
N ASP A 52 -16.83 -20.51 19.89
CA ASP A 52 -18.29 -20.69 20.09
C ASP A 52 -18.74 -20.59 21.55
N HIS A 53 -17.80 -20.75 22.50
CA HIS A 53 -18.04 -20.63 23.93
C HIS A 53 -17.71 -19.24 24.53
N VAL A 54 -17.17 -18.33 23.77
CA VAL A 54 -16.75 -16.97 24.22
C VAL A 54 -17.74 -15.90 23.77
N SER A 55 -19.00 -16.26 23.58
CA SER A 55 -20.06 -15.42 23.02
C SER A 55 -20.42 -14.15 23.81
N THR A 56 -19.69 -13.80 24.87
CA THR A 56 -20.04 -12.65 25.73
C THR A 56 -19.02 -11.56 25.84
N MET A 57 -17.84 -11.64 25.21
CA MET A 57 -16.78 -10.67 25.53
C MET A 57 -16.29 -9.77 24.41
N ASP A 58 -16.32 -10.14 23.14
CA ASP A 58 -15.87 -9.19 22.08
C ASP A 58 -16.16 -9.75 20.68
N GLU A 59 -16.85 -8.99 19.83
CA GLU A 59 -17.03 -9.32 18.41
C GLU A 59 -15.67 -9.49 17.66
N SER A 60 -14.59 -8.92 18.20
CA SER A 60 -13.25 -9.02 17.62
C SER A 60 -12.63 -10.42 17.71
N LEU A 61 -13.08 -11.27 18.61
CA LEU A 61 -12.59 -12.65 18.74
C LEU A 61 -13.24 -13.61 17.74
N SER A 62 -14.44 -13.31 17.27
CA SER A 62 -15.15 -14.11 16.25
C SER A 62 -14.44 -14.07 14.88
N ASP A 63 -13.57 -13.06 14.66
CA ASP A 63 -12.85 -12.89 13.40
C ASP A 63 -11.67 -13.87 13.22
N TRP A 64 -11.28 -14.63 14.26
CA TRP A 64 -10.16 -15.56 14.18
C TRP A 64 -10.50 -16.89 13.52
N SER A 65 -11.75 -17.32 13.63
CA SER A 65 -12.22 -18.53 12.97
C SER A 65 -13.65 -18.36 12.52
N THR A 66 -13.91 -18.66 11.28
CA THR A 66 -15.24 -18.74 10.68
C THR A 66 -15.51 -20.17 10.21
N ASP A 67 -16.72 -20.46 9.74
CA ASP A 67 -17.02 -21.77 9.17
C ASP A 67 -16.13 -22.13 7.96
N GLU A 68 -15.65 -21.11 7.22
CA GLU A 68 -14.90 -21.30 5.99
C GLU A 68 -13.39 -21.03 6.16
N THR A 69 -13.00 -20.13 7.09
CA THR A 69 -11.61 -19.65 7.20
C THR A 69 -11.09 -19.69 8.62
N VAL A 70 -9.78 -19.88 8.74
CA VAL A 70 -9.00 -19.78 9.99
C VAL A 70 -7.94 -18.73 9.83
N ARG A 71 -7.85 -17.79 10.75
CA ARG A 71 -6.81 -16.77 10.76
C ARG A 71 -5.52 -17.32 11.34
N VAL A 72 -4.45 -17.15 10.56
CA VAL A 72 -3.09 -17.50 10.96
C VAL A 72 -2.26 -16.23 10.91
N VAL A 73 -1.42 -16.00 11.91
CA VAL A 73 -0.60 -14.80 12.00
C VAL A 73 0.87 -15.17 11.92
N GLU A 74 1.58 -14.61 10.97
CA GLU A 74 3.04 -14.60 10.98
C GLU A 74 3.53 -13.46 11.88
N TYR A 75 4.13 -13.80 13.01
CA TYR A 75 4.59 -12.85 14.00
C TYR A 75 6.11 -12.83 14.09
N TYR A 76 6.69 -11.69 13.81
CA TYR A 76 8.12 -11.44 13.87
C TYR A 76 8.44 -10.56 15.05
N ARG A 77 9.40 -10.97 15.87
CA ARG A 77 9.86 -10.16 17.01
C ARG A 77 11.33 -10.33 17.29
N TYR A 78 11.88 -9.37 18.02
CA TYR A 78 13.18 -9.53 18.63
C TYR A 78 13.07 -10.26 19.96
N GLU A 79 14.04 -11.15 20.21
CA GLU A 79 14.25 -11.80 21.49
C GLU A 79 15.68 -11.63 21.95
N ASP A 80 15.83 -11.36 23.22
CA ASP A 80 17.13 -11.22 23.87
C ASP A 80 17.53 -12.54 24.51
N GLN A 81 18.61 -13.15 24.03
CA GLN A 81 19.16 -14.39 24.53
C GLN A 81 20.49 -14.11 25.22
N LYS A 82 20.68 -14.61 26.46
CA LYS A 82 21.97 -14.58 27.13
C LYS A 82 22.94 -15.52 26.40
N ASP A 83 24.06 -14.99 25.97
CA ASP A 83 25.08 -15.73 25.22
C ASP A 83 26.48 -15.25 25.60
N THR A 84 27.50 -15.97 25.15
CA THR A 84 28.89 -15.63 25.38
C THR A 84 29.51 -15.04 24.12
N LEU A 85 30.02 -13.82 24.23
CA LEU A 85 30.77 -13.16 23.17
C LEU A 85 32.28 -13.48 23.35
N ASN A 86 32.91 -14.09 22.33
CA ASN A 86 34.28 -14.47 22.31
C ASN A 86 35.11 -13.50 21.47
N LEU A 87 36.23 -13.03 22.03
CA LEU A 87 37.23 -12.27 21.29
C LEU A 87 38.27 -13.26 20.76
N LEU A 88 38.49 -13.22 19.45
CA LEU A 88 39.47 -14.09 18.78
C LEU A 88 40.84 -13.41 18.69
N ALA A 89 41.88 -14.20 18.40
CA ALA A 89 43.25 -13.72 18.27
C ALA A 89 43.47 -12.73 17.12
N ASP A 90 42.63 -12.78 16.12
CA ASP A 90 42.57 -11.83 14.99
C ASP A 90 41.92 -10.49 15.31
N GLY A 91 41.44 -10.32 16.57
CA GLY A 91 40.72 -9.11 16.99
C GLY A 91 39.24 -9.08 16.63
N THR A 92 38.70 -10.11 15.99
CA THR A 92 37.28 -10.23 15.69
C THR A 92 36.50 -10.79 16.88
N THR A 93 35.19 -10.56 16.91
CA THR A 93 34.32 -11.12 17.93
C THR A 93 33.30 -12.05 17.31
N LYS A 94 33.11 -13.22 17.91
CA LYS A 94 32.10 -14.21 17.53
C LYS A 94 31.28 -14.65 18.73
N TRP A 95 30.03 -14.99 18.49
CA TRP A 95 29.20 -15.65 19.49
C TRP A 95 29.58 -17.12 19.66
N ASP A 96 29.24 -17.74 20.77
CA ASP A 96 29.64 -19.11 21.10
C ASP A 96 29.21 -20.11 20.02
N PHE A 97 28.02 -19.93 19.43
CA PHE A 97 27.51 -20.80 18.35
C PHE A 97 28.16 -20.53 16.97
N GLU A 98 28.87 -19.45 16.80
CA GLU A 98 29.58 -19.08 15.55
C GLU A 98 31.04 -19.55 15.56
N LEU A 99 31.52 -20.10 16.69
CA LEU A 99 32.89 -20.57 16.83
C LEU A 99 33.15 -21.82 15.98
N VAL A 100 34.29 -21.81 15.31
CA VAL A 100 34.81 -22.94 14.55
C VAL A 100 35.99 -23.52 15.32
N GLU A 101 36.28 -24.81 15.17
CA GLU A 101 37.39 -25.49 15.87
C GLU A 101 38.77 -24.83 15.67
N THR A 102 38.92 -24.07 14.59
CA THR A 102 40.17 -23.34 14.30
C THR A 102 40.26 -21.98 14.98
N ASP A 103 39.21 -21.50 15.62
CA ASP A 103 39.15 -20.16 16.22
C ASP A 103 39.92 -20.15 17.56
N GLN A 104 40.92 -19.28 17.66
CA GLN A 104 41.68 -19.07 18.89
C GLN A 104 41.02 -18.00 19.75
N VAL A 105 40.34 -18.40 20.79
CA VAL A 105 39.64 -17.50 21.72
C VAL A 105 40.63 -16.94 22.74
N VAL A 106 40.75 -15.59 22.76
CA VAL A 106 41.61 -14.86 23.68
C VAL A 106 40.87 -14.48 24.96
N SER A 107 39.62 -14.08 24.85
CA SER A 107 38.81 -13.63 25.98
C SER A 107 37.34 -13.96 25.77
N LYS A 108 36.60 -14.16 26.87
CA LYS A 108 35.17 -14.48 26.87
C LYS A 108 34.43 -13.49 27.75
N ARG A 109 33.26 -13.04 27.28
CA ARG A 109 32.37 -12.14 28.02
C ARG A 109 30.92 -12.61 27.89
N LYS A 110 30.22 -12.74 29.02
CA LYS A 110 28.76 -12.93 29.01
C LYS A 110 28.11 -11.67 28.48
N SER A 111 27.24 -11.81 27.53
CA SER A 111 26.51 -10.69 26.88
C SER A 111 25.10 -11.14 26.51
N THR A 112 24.31 -10.22 26.01
CA THR A 112 22.97 -10.49 25.53
C THR A 112 22.98 -10.35 24.01
N ARG A 113 22.61 -11.44 23.31
CA ARG A 113 22.45 -11.47 21.87
C ARG A 113 20.99 -11.20 21.53
N ARG A 114 20.76 -10.26 20.67
CA ARG A 114 19.44 -9.99 20.10
C ARG A 114 19.26 -10.83 18.84
N LYS A 115 18.19 -11.62 18.79
CA LYS A 115 17.84 -12.48 17.65
C LYS A 115 16.47 -12.12 17.11
N VAL A 116 16.23 -12.38 15.83
CA VAL A 116 14.92 -12.27 15.19
C VAL A 116 14.27 -13.65 15.20
N VAL A 117 13.09 -13.75 15.76
CA VAL A 117 12.32 -14.99 15.79
C VAL A 117 11.02 -14.77 15.04
N TRP A 118 10.70 -15.70 14.18
CA TRP A 118 9.43 -15.81 13.48
C TRP A 118 8.58 -16.89 14.13
N TYR A 119 7.35 -16.56 14.38
CA TYR A 119 6.32 -17.44 14.89
C TYR A 119 5.17 -17.52 13.91
N LYS A 120 4.63 -18.69 13.70
CA LYS A 120 3.34 -18.86 13.08
C LYS A 120 2.33 -19.22 14.16
N LEU A 121 1.31 -18.37 14.30
CA LEU A 121 0.35 -18.41 15.40
C LEU A 121 -1.05 -18.69 14.85
N SER A 122 -1.79 -19.57 15.52
CA SER A 122 -3.25 -19.59 15.48
C SER A 122 -3.80 -18.74 16.64
N ALA A 123 -5.11 -18.74 16.83
CA ALA A 123 -5.71 -18.02 17.94
C ALA A 123 -5.27 -18.53 19.32
N THR A 124 -4.92 -19.81 19.45
CA THR A 124 -4.67 -20.49 20.74
C THR A 124 -3.26 -21.02 20.88
N GLU A 125 -2.56 -21.28 19.80
CA GLU A 125 -1.28 -21.98 19.86
C GLU A 125 -0.23 -21.49 18.88
N ILE A 126 1.02 -21.86 19.14
CA ILE A 126 2.14 -21.59 18.26
C ILE A 126 2.27 -22.79 17.32
N LEU A 127 1.99 -22.58 16.04
CA LEU A 127 2.04 -23.60 14.99
C LEU A 127 3.46 -23.92 14.56
N ASP A 128 4.32 -22.88 14.48
CA ASP A 128 5.72 -23.03 14.07
C ASP A 128 6.58 -21.91 14.66
N THR A 129 7.87 -22.19 14.83
CA THR A 129 8.86 -21.22 15.35
C THR A 129 10.19 -21.40 14.64
N THR A 130 10.74 -20.31 14.10
CA THR A 130 12.03 -20.32 13.41
C THR A 130 12.86 -19.09 13.76
N GLU A 131 14.13 -19.26 14.09
CA GLU A 131 15.10 -18.17 14.20
C GLU A 131 15.56 -17.75 12.81
N ILE A 132 15.38 -16.46 12.48
CA ILE A 132 15.79 -15.91 11.21
C ILE A 132 17.24 -15.42 11.32
N PRO A 133 18.14 -15.84 10.44
CA PRO A 133 19.55 -15.45 10.47
C PRO A 133 19.74 -14.01 9.95
N CYS A 134 18.99 -13.05 10.46
CA CYS A 134 19.02 -11.64 10.08
C CYS A 134 19.20 -10.75 11.32
N LYS A 135 19.84 -9.59 11.15
CA LYS A 135 19.96 -8.59 12.21
C LYS A 135 18.69 -7.78 12.40
N TRP A 136 17.86 -7.69 11.36
CA TRP A 136 16.62 -6.93 11.35
C TRP A 136 15.45 -7.81 10.98
N ILE A 137 14.25 -7.43 11.41
CA ILE A 137 13.03 -8.10 10.99
C ILE A 137 12.85 -7.91 9.48
N PRO A 138 12.68 -8.97 8.68
CA PRO A 138 12.67 -8.91 7.22
C PRO A 138 11.28 -8.51 6.65
N VAL A 139 10.64 -7.52 7.27
CA VAL A 139 9.38 -6.92 6.80
C VAL A 139 9.65 -5.46 6.45
N PHE A 140 9.36 -5.08 5.20
CA PHE A 140 9.67 -3.77 4.67
C PHE A 140 8.40 -3.06 4.23
N CYS A 141 8.20 -1.85 4.74
CA CYS A 141 7.05 -1.03 4.39
C CYS A 141 7.49 0.26 3.69
N VAL A 142 6.67 0.70 2.76
CA VAL A 142 6.79 2.01 2.13
C VAL A 142 5.60 2.83 2.58
N TYR A 143 5.85 3.82 3.41
CA TYR A 143 4.80 4.73 3.86
C TYR A 143 4.64 5.90 2.88
N GLY A 144 3.43 6.49 2.88
CA GLY A 144 3.17 7.74 2.19
C GLY A 144 3.71 8.94 2.98
N ALA A 145 2.91 9.99 3.12
CA ALA A 145 3.26 11.10 3.98
C ALA A 145 3.10 10.72 5.46
N GLU A 146 4.12 11.01 6.28
CA GLU A 146 4.09 10.83 7.72
C GLU A 146 4.25 12.17 8.43
N ILE A 147 3.40 12.43 9.42
CA ILE A 147 3.50 13.59 10.29
C ILE A 147 3.45 13.09 11.73
N ARG A 148 4.41 13.51 12.55
CA ARG A 148 4.44 13.17 13.97
C ARG A 148 4.00 14.35 14.81
N VAL A 149 2.91 14.16 15.55
CA VAL A 149 2.35 15.19 16.44
C VAL A 149 2.13 14.58 17.82
N ASN A 150 2.66 15.21 18.86
CA ASN A 150 2.52 14.78 20.25
C ASN A 150 2.85 13.29 20.48
N GLY A 151 3.92 12.79 19.86
CA GLY A 151 4.35 11.41 20.00
C GLY A 151 3.52 10.37 19.20
N ARG A 152 2.49 10.81 18.49
CA ARG A 152 1.69 9.95 17.58
C ARG A 152 2.09 10.20 16.13
N THR A 153 2.25 9.12 15.37
CA THR A 153 2.54 9.17 13.93
C THR A 153 1.23 9.06 13.16
N TYR A 154 0.94 10.10 12.38
CA TYR A 154 -0.19 10.13 11.46
C TYR A 154 0.33 9.86 10.05
N ARG A 155 -0.28 8.89 9.40
CA ARG A 155 0.04 8.51 8.03
C ARG A 155 -1.10 8.89 7.11
N SER A 156 -0.78 9.49 5.98
CA SER A 156 -1.76 9.85 4.97
C SER A 156 -1.30 9.43 3.58
N SER A 157 -2.28 9.08 2.76
CA SER A 157 -2.05 8.85 1.33
C SER A 157 -2.20 10.16 0.57
N LEU A 158 -1.67 10.18 -0.65
CA LEU A 158 -1.86 11.26 -1.60
C LEU A 158 -3.36 11.58 -1.84
N ILE A 159 -4.17 10.52 -1.90
CA ILE A 159 -5.63 10.62 -2.17
C ILE A 159 -6.36 11.36 -1.05
N ARG A 160 -5.90 11.27 0.20
CA ARG A 160 -6.55 11.92 1.34
C ARG A 160 -6.67 13.44 1.15
N ASN A 161 -5.65 14.07 0.59
CA ASN A 161 -5.62 15.52 0.39
C ASN A 161 -6.63 15.99 -0.68
N ALA A 162 -6.95 15.10 -1.64
CA ALA A 162 -7.91 15.39 -2.71
C ALA A 162 -9.36 15.03 -2.36
N ARG A 163 -9.61 14.41 -1.20
CA ARG A 163 -10.91 13.84 -0.83
C ARG A 163 -12.04 14.87 -0.86
N ASP A 164 -11.81 16.03 -0.27
CA ASP A 164 -12.86 17.05 -0.14
C ASP A 164 -13.20 17.69 -1.51
N ALA A 165 -12.17 17.95 -2.34
CA ALA A 165 -12.36 18.41 -3.70
C ALA A 165 -13.09 17.36 -4.56
N ALA A 166 -12.79 16.06 -4.38
CA ALA A 166 -13.47 14.97 -5.07
C ALA A 166 -14.95 14.85 -4.66
N GLN A 167 -15.26 15.03 -3.39
CA GLN A 167 -16.64 15.03 -2.90
C GLN A 167 -17.43 16.20 -3.50
N MET A 168 -16.86 17.41 -3.52
CA MET A 168 -17.50 18.58 -4.12
C MET A 168 -17.70 18.39 -5.62
N TYR A 169 -16.71 17.88 -6.35
CA TYR A 169 -16.87 17.55 -7.77
C TYR A 169 -18.07 16.62 -8.00
N ASN A 170 -18.16 15.53 -7.23
CA ASN A 170 -19.25 14.57 -7.36
C ASN A 170 -20.62 15.19 -7.08
N VAL A 171 -20.73 16.06 -6.05
CA VAL A 171 -21.98 16.77 -5.73
C VAL A 171 -22.41 17.67 -6.90
N PHE A 172 -21.49 18.49 -7.43
CA PHE A 172 -21.83 19.41 -8.52
C PHE A 172 -22.19 18.68 -9.83
N ILE A 173 -21.46 17.60 -10.17
CA ILE A 173 -21.78 16.81 -11.37
C ILE A 173 -23.10 16.06 -11.19
N SER A 174 -23.39 15.52 -10.01
CA SER A 174 -24.66 14.84 -9.74
C SER A 174 -25.83 15.80 -9.84
N ALA A 175 -25.71 17.01 -9.26
CA ALA A 175 -26.75 18.05 -9.34
C ALA A 175 -26.99 18.49 -10.79
N ALA A 176 -25.92 18.73 -11.56
CA ALA A 176 -26.03 19.07 -12.97
C ALA A 176 -26.69 17.96 -13.79
N THR A 177 -26.38 16.72 -13.51
CA THR A 177 -26.95 15.55 -14.18
C THR A 177 -28.43 15.41 -13.85
N GLU A 178 -28.81 15.60 -12.58
CA GLU A 178 -30.22 15.57 -12.15
C GLU A 178 -31.03 16.65 -12.81
N GLU A 179 -30.55 17.90 -12.84
CA GLU A 179 -31.23 19.00 -13.53
C GLU A 179 -31.43 18.70 -15.02
N ILE A 180 -30.41 18.14 -15.71
CA ILE A 180 -30.53 17.76 -17.12
C ILE A 180 -31.55 16.63 -17.29
N ALA A 181 -31.56 15.65 -16.40
CA ALA A 181 -32.46 14.50 -16.45
C ALA A 181 -33.93 14.89 -16.19
N LEU A 182 -34.17 15.92 -15.39
CA LEU A 182 -35.51 16.42 -15.08
C LEU A 182 -36.08 17.35 -16.16
N ARG A 183 -35.25 17.95 -17.02
CA ARG A 183 -35.68 18.85 -18.09
C ARG A 183 -36.80 18.33 -19.01
N PRO A 184 -36.78 17.08 -19.48
CA PRO A 184 -37.86 16.56 -20.32
C PRO A 184 -39.20 16.45 -19.59
N LYS A 185 -39.18 16.48 -18.25
CA LYS A 185 -40.37 16.28 -17.40
C LYS A 185 -40.95 17.58 -16.84
N ILE A 186 -40.60 18.72 -17.44
CA ILE A 186 -41.16 20.03 -17.00
C ILE A 186 -42.68 20.03 -17.22
N PRO A 187 -43.48 20.31 -16.18
CA PRO A 187 -44.92 20.25 -16.27
C PRO A 187 -45.49 21.36 -17.16
N TYR A 188 -46.64 21.08 -17.76
CA TYR A 188 -47.45 22.07 -18.42
C TYR A 188 -48.38 22.72 -17.41
N ILE A 189 -48.57 24.02 -17.54
CA ILE A 189 -49.58 24.80 -16.81
C ILE A 189 -50.75 24.93 -17.74
N MET A 190 -51.91 24.47 -17.32
CA MET A 190 -53.15 24.55 -18.08
C MET A 190 -54.33 24.83 -17.13
N ALA A 191 -55.40 25.38 -17.64
CA ALA A 191 -56.66 25.54 -16.90
C ALA A 191 -57.42 24.21 -16.90
N GLU A 192 -58.23 24.00 -15.88
CA GLU A 192 -59.10 22.83 -15.75
C GLU A 192 -60.00 22.71 -16.98
N GLY A 193 -60.10 21.51 -17.56
CA GLY A 193 -60.89 21.22 -18.77
C GLY A 193 -60.20 21.51 -20.10
N GLN A 194 -58.98 22.06 -20.13
CA GLN A 194 -58.21 22.21 -21.39
C GLN A 194 -57.73 20.90 -21.99
N ASP A 195 -57.60 19.85 -21.18
CA ASP A 195 -57.21 18.50 -21.56
C ASP A 195 -58.39 17.55 -21.83
N GLU A 196 -59.62 18.01 -21.60
CA GLU A 196 -60.84 17.19 -21.74
C GLU A 196 -60.96 16.54 -23.13
N GLY A 197 -60.99 15.19 -23.14
CA GLY A 197 -61.03 14.37 -24.34
C GLY A 197 -59.63 14.07 -24.97
N TYR A 198 -58.57 14.59 -24.35
CA TYR A 198 -57.15 14.37 -24.77
C TYR A 198 -56.26 14.01 -23.60
N GLU A 199 -56.79 13.51 -22.49
CA GLU A 199 -56.09 13.25 -21.23
C GLU A 199 -54.92 12.29 -21.45
N ASP A 200 -55.11 11.21 -22.19
CA ASP A 200 -54.05 10.26 -22.51
C ASP A 200 -52.87 10.87 -23.29
N MET A 201 -53.16 11.83 -24.17
CA MET A 201 -52.12 12.52 -24.93
C MET A 201 -51.32 13.46 -24.01
N TRP A 202 -51.98 14.18 -23.11
CA TRP A 202 -51.34 15.09 -22.15
C TRP A 202 -50.55 14.29 -21.08
N ALA A 203 -51.08 13.15 -20.62
CA ALA A 203 -50.37 12.28 -19.68
C ALA A 203 -49.03 11.75 -20.26
N ARG A 204 -48.96 11.59 -21.57
CA ARG A 204 -47.75 11.12 -22.27
C ARG A 204 -46.92 12.25 -22.90
N ALA A 205 -47.29 13.51 -22.70
CA ALA A 205 -46.65 14.66 -23.37
C ALA A 205 -45.16 14.80 -23.07
N ASN A 206 -44.71 14.31 -21.90
CA ASN A 206 -43.30 14.31 -21.48
C ASN A 206 -42.52 13.01 -21.80
N THR A 207 -43.21 11.96 -22.27
CA THR A 207 -42.63 10.66 -22.55
C THR A 207 -42.71 10.25 -24.03
N SER A 208 -43.62 10.89 -24.80
CA SER A 208 -43.80 10.63 -26.22
C SER A 208 -43.38 11.82 -27.07
N ASN A 209 -42.78 11.55 -28.22
CA ASN A 209 -42.46 12.61 -29.18
C ASN A 209 -43.68 12.90 -30.08
N ALA A 210 -44.67 13.62 -29.55
CA ALA A 210 -45.86 13.98 -30.29
C ALA A 210 -45.59 15.16 -31.22
N ALA A 211 -45.99 15.05 -32.51
CA ALA A 211 -45.79 16.11 -33.47
C ALA A 211 -46.66 17.36 -33.16
N ARG A 212 -47.75 17.18 -32.43
CA ARG A 212 -48.65 18.25 -31.97
C ARG A 212 -49.37 17.83 -30.71
N LEU A 213 -49.65 18.79 -29.82
CA LEU A 213 -50.56 18.65 -28.68
C LEU A 213 -51.83 19.41 -28.97
N ILE A 214 -52.97 18.75 -28.80
CA ILE A 214 -54.30 19.34 -29.00
C ILE A 214 -54.88 19.67 -27.65
N TYR A 215 -55.56 20.83 -27.54
CA TYR A 215 -56.23 21.26 -26.33
C TYR A 215 -57.64 21.79 -26.63
N ARG A 216 -58.52 21.79 -25.66
CA ARG A 216 -59.83 22.36 -25.73
C ARG A 216 -59.79 23.82 -25.30
N PRO A 217 -60.24 24.79 -26.11
CA PRO A 217 -60.33 26.19 -25.66
C PRO A 217 -61.37 26.33 -24.56
N VAL A 218 -60.97 26.88 -23.43
CA VAL A 218 -61.83 27.14 -22.27
C VAL A 218 -61.93 28.63 -22.06
N THR A 219 -63.16 29.12 -21.71
CA THR A 219 -63.42 30.50 -21.35
C THR A 219 -63.89 30.60 -19.90
N VAL A 220 -63.31 31.52 -19.11
CA VAL A 220 -63.67 31.80 -17.73
C VAL A 220 -64.14 33.24 -17.69
N ASP A 221 -65.36 33.50 -17.17
CA ASP A 221 -65.98 34.79 -17.11
C ASP A 221 -66.03 35.55 -18.46
N GLY A 222 -66.20 34.80 -19.56
CA GLY A 222 -66.25 35.38 -20.91
C GLY A 222 -64.91 35.75 -21.54
N VAL A 223 -63.77 35.45 -20.83
CA VAL A 223 -62.42 35.69 -21.33
C VAL A 223 -61.78 34.33 -21.71
N ALA A 224 -61.24 34.26 -22.92
CA ALA A 224 -60.58 33.08 -23.39
C ALA A 224 -59.24 32.84 -22.57
N VAL A 225 -59.13 31.66 -22.00
CA VAL A 225 -57.93 31.28 -21.28
C VAL A 225 -56.78 30.97 -22.30
N PRO A 226 -55.58 31.46 -22.03
CA PRO A 226 -54.44 31.18 -22.93
C PRO A 226 -54.16 29.66 -23.07
N PRO A 227 -53.58 29.24 -24.22
CA PRO A 227 -53.26 27.82 -24.45
C PRO A 227 -52.30 27.28 -23.37
N PRO A 228 -52.35 25.95 -23.12
CA PRO A 228 -51.43 25.33 -22.20
C PRO A 228 -49.98 25.72 -22.48
N GLN A 229 -49.31 26.19 -21.46
CA GLN A 229 -47.93 26.65 -21.57
C GLN A 229 -47.00 25.71 -20.78
N ARG A 230 -45.84 25.42 -21.36
CA ARG A 230 -44.79 24.74 -20.61
C ARG A 230 -44.09 25.75 -19.70
N GLN A 231 -43.80 25.39 -18.46
CA GLN A 231 -43.00 26.25 -17.61
C GLN A 231 -41.67 26.60 -18.29
N PRO A 232 -41.17 27.83 -18.12
CA PRO A 232 -39.91 28.23 -18.70
C PRO A 232 -38.81 27.31 -18.14
N MET A 233 -37.98 26.81 -19.06
CA MET A 233 -36.86 25.96 -18.71
C MET A 233 -35.81 26.81 -18.00
N ILE A 234 -35.45 26.43 -16.78
CA ILE A 234 -34.31 27.01 -16.09
C ILE A 234 -33.06 26.34 -16.67
N ASP A 235 -32.20 27.13 -17.29
CA ASP A 235 -30.92 26.61 -17.77
C ASP A 235 -30.05 26.14 -16.61
N VAL A 236 -29.28 25.06 -16.82
CA VAL A 236 -28.24 24.65 -15.85
C VAL A 236 -27.32 25.86 -15.67
N PRO A 237 -27.16 26.37 -14.44
CA PRO A 237 -26.30 27.52 -14.24
C PRO A 237 -24.89 27.19 -14.73
N ALA A 238 -24.35 27.96 -15.67
CA ALA A 238 -23.01 27.77 -16.19
C ALA A 238 -21.97 27.74 -15.04
N GLY A 239 -22.27 28.42 -13.93
CA GLY A 239 -21.48 28.39 -12.71
C GLY A 239 -21.31 27.00 -12.11
N VAL A 240 -22.32 26.10 -12.18
CA VAL A 240 -22.21 24.72 -11.65
C VAL A 240 -21.16 23.95 -12.40
N LEU A 241 -21.15 24.00 -13.73
CA LEU A 241 -20.15 23.33 -14.56
C LEU A 241 -18.74 23.93 -14.39
N THR A 242 -18.68 25.27 -14.25
CA THR A 242 -17.42 25.98 -13.99
C THR A 242 -16.83 25.55 -12.64
N MET A 243 -17.67 25.50 -11.58
CA MET A 243 -17.24 25.05 -10.24
C MET A 243 -16.78 23.59 -10.26
N ALA A 244 -17.50 22.71 -10.96
CA ALA A 244 -17.05 21.33 -11.14
C ALA A 244 -15.65 21.26 -11.80
N GLY A 245 -15.40 22.12 -12.80
CA GLY A 245 -14.07 22.26 -13.41
C GLY A 245 -13.00 22.67 -12.41
N HIS A 246 -13.28 23.68 -11.58
CA HIS A 246 -12.36 24.13 -10.53
C HIS A 246 -12.05 23.02 -9.53
N PHE A 247 -13.03 22.29 -9.03
CA PHE A 247 -12.79 21.18 -8.10
C PHE A 247 -11.98 20.03 -8.73
N ARG A 248 -12.14 19.77 -10.02
CA ARG A 248 -11.28 18.83 -10.74
C ARG A 248 -9.83 19.29 -10.77
N ASP A 249 -9.61 20.57 -11.00
CA ASP A 249 -8.25 21.14 -11.02
C ASP A 249 -7.66 21.22 -9.61
N ASP A 250 -8.47 21.51 -8.59
CA ASP A 250 -8.07 21.44 -7.18
C ASP A 250 -7.66 20.02 -6.75
N GLN A 251 -8.34 18.97 -7.25
CA GLN A 251 -7.92 17.59 -7.00
C GLN A 251 -6.50 17.33 -7.53
N LYS A 252 -6.22 17.78 -8.76
CA LYS A 252 -4.88 17.62 -9.36
C LYS A 252 -3.83 18.40 -8.56
N ALA A 253 -4.14 19.63 -8.20
CA ALA A 253 -3.24 20.48 -7.42
C ALA A 253 -2.97 19.90 -6.03
N ALA A 254 -3.99 19.40 -5.32
CA ALA A 254 -3.86 18.80 -4.00
C ALA A 254 -3.01 17.51 -4.00
N MET A 255 -3.01 16.77 -5.11
CA MET A 255 -2.18 15.59 -5.29
C MET A 255 -0.79 15.91 -5.90
N GLY A 256 -0.55 17.16 -6.32
CA GLY A 256 0.68 17.51 -7.06
C GLY A 256 0.81 16.79 -8.41
N LEU A 257 -0.32 16.34 -8.98
CA LEU A 257 -0.37 15.66 -10.28
C LEU A 257 -0.78 16.69 -11.34
N PHE A 258 0.18 17.16 -12.09
CA PHE A 258 -0.05 18.08 -13.21
C PHE A 258 -0.16 17.29 -14.52
N ASP A 259 -0.89 17.85 -15.49
CA ASP A 259 -1.12 17.21 -16.80
C ASP A 259 0.19 16.86 -17.51
N SER A 260 1.22 17.70 -17.37
CA SER A 260 2.58 17.44 -17.86
C SER A 260 3.25 16.20 -17.25
N SER A 261 2.98 15.91 -15.97
CA SER A 261 3.52 14.71 -15.31
C SER A 261 2.79 13.43 -15.71
N MET A 262 1.58 13.54 -16.27
CA MET A 262 0.77 12.43 -16.79
C MET A 262 0.96 12.20 -18.30
N GLY A 263 1.91 12.90 -18.94
CA GLY A 263 2.19 12.73 -20.37
C GLY A 263 1.16 13.40 -21.30
N ALA A 264 0.26 14.23 -20.76
CA ALA A 264 -0.60 15.04 -21.59
C ALA A 264 0.20 16.19 -22.18
N SER A 265 0.09 16.41 -23.50
CA SER A 265 0.73 17.55 -24.17
C SER A 265 0.14 18.84 -23.60
N GLY A 266 0.95 19.50 -22.77
CA GLY A 266 0.60 20.81 -22.24
C GLY A 266 0.78 21.91 -23.29
N THR A 267 0.42 23.14 -22.95
CA THR A 267 0.70 24.35 -23.71
C THR A 267 2.18 24.74 -23.74
N ALA A 268 3.08 23.80 -23.41
CA ALA A 268 4.51 24.04 -23.41
C ALA A 268 5.02 24.30 -24.83
N THR A 269 5.57 25.48 -25.04
CA THR A 269 6.10 25.94 -26.36
C THR A 269 7.53 25.49 -26.59
N SER A 270 8.21 24.90 -25.59
CA SER A 270 9.57 24.40 -25.72
C SER A 270 9.82 23.20 -24.78
N GLY A 271 10.71 22.27 -25.22
CA GLY A 271 11.10 21.11 -24.42
C GLY A 271 11.71 21.44 -23.04
N LYS A 272 12.37 22.59 -22.91
CA LYS A 272 12.89 23.10 -21.62
C LYS A 272 11.77 23.49 -20.64
N GLN A 273 10.66 24.02 -21.14
CA GLN A 273 9.52 24.39 -20.33
C GLN A 273 8.79 23.15 -19.85
N GLU A 274 8.67 22.14 -20.71
CA GLU A 274 8.08 20.85 -20.38
C GLU A 274 8.90 20.12 -19.31
N GLU A 275 10.22 20.10 -19.44
CA GLU A 275 11.14 19.54 -18.46
C GLU A 275 11.05 20.26 -17.10
N ALA A 276 10.92 21.58 -17.10
CA ALA A 276 10.77 22.36 -15.87
C ALA A 276 9.43 22.06 -15.16
N GLN A 277 8.33 21.88 -15.91
CA GLN A 277 7.03 21.52 -15.37
C GLN A 277 7.03 20.08 -14.82
N GLN A 278 7.67 19.15 -15.51
CA GLN A 278 7.84 17.77 -15.03
C GLN A 278 8.64 17.73 -13.73
N ARG A 279 9.74 18.48 -13.64
CA ARG A 279 10.54 18.59 -12.42
C ARG A 279 9.73 19.16 -11.24
N GLN A 280 8.88 20.14 -11.49
CA GLN A 280 8.05 20.74 -10.45
C GLN A 280 7.04 19.71 -9.89
N GLY A 281 6.41 18.90 -10.74
CA GLY A 281 5.54 17.79 -10.32
C GLY A 281 6.30 16.71 -9.53
N GLN A 282 7.53 16.39 -9.95
CA GLN A 282 8.38 15.42 -9.26
C GLN A 282 8.80 15.90 -7.86
N ILE A 283 9.12 17.19 -7.69
CA ILE A 283 9.53 17.76 -6.39
C ILE A 283 8.41 17.62 -5.35
N THR A 284 7.15 17.87 -5.74
CA THR A 284 6.01 17.77 -4.82
C THR A 284 5.85 16.35 -4.25
N ASN A 285 6.14 15.34 -5.05
CA ASN A 285 5.99 13.94 -4.69
C ASN A 285 7.32 13.21 -4.41
N ALA A 286 8.44 13.94 -4.32
CA ALA A 286 9.78 13.37 -4.13
C ALA A 286 9.90 12.49 -2.89
N HIS A 287 9.22 12.86 -1.80
CA HIS A 287 9.23 12.10 -0.54
C HIS A 287 8.69 10.66 -0.68
N TYR A 288 7.78 10.39 -1.63
CA TYR A 288 7.34 9.01 -1.90
C TYR A 288 8.46 8.17 -2.52
N GLY A 289 9.24 8.79 -3.44
CA GLY A 289 10.43 8.18 -4.01
C GLY A 289 11.51 7.89 -2.96
N GLU A 290 11.76 8.86 -2.08
CA GLU A 290 12.72 8.73 -0.98
C GLU A 290 12.32 7.64 0.01
N ASN A 291 11.04 7.56 0.39
CA ASN A 291 10.53 6.50 1.26
C ASN A 291 10.71 5.11 0.63
N ARG A 292 10.44 4.99 -0.67
CA ARG A 292 10.69 3.75 -1.43
C ARG A 292 12.15 3.38 -1.43
N SER A 293 13.05 4.32 -1.70
CA SER A 293 14.50 4.11 -1.70
C SER A 293 15.01 3.72 -0.32
N SER A 294 14.47 4.33 0.74
CA SER A 294 14.81 3.99 2.12
C SER A 294 14.39 2.56 2.47
N ALA A 295 13.18 2.15 2.11
CA ALA A 295 12.71 0.78 2.32
C ALA A 295 13.54 -0.23 1.52
N ALA A 296 13.90 0.07 0.26
CA ALA A 296 14.77 -0.77 -0.56
C ALA A 296 16.17 -0.90 0.06
N ARG A 297 16.72 0.19 0.62
CA ARG A 297 17.99 0.16 1.35
C ARG A 297 17.92 -0.72 2.58
N GLN A 298 16.85 -0.65 3.35
CA GLN A 298 16.65 -1.51 4.52
C GLN A 298 16.51 -2.98 4.11
N CYS A 299 15.79 -3.27 3.03
CA CYS A 299 15.72 -4.61 2.44
C CYS A 299 17.12 -5.13 2.07
N GLY A 300 17.91 -4.32 1.39
CA GLY A 300 19.30 -4.68 1.04
C GLY A 300 20.19 -4.92 2.26
N ARG A 301 20.05 -4.12 3.32
CA ARG A 301 20.77 -4.35 4.59
C ARG A 301 20.42 -5.69 5.23
N CYS A 302 19.13 -6.05 5.23
CA CYS A 302 18.71 -7.37 5.69
C CYS A 302 19.34 -8.48 4.87
N LEU A 303 19.29 -8.39 3.54
CA LEU A 303 19.93 -9.35 2.65
C LEU A 303 21.42 -9.49 2.93
N LEU A 304 22.14 -8.38 3.01
CA LEU A 304 23.57 -8.38 3.32
C LEU A 304 23.89 -9.05 4.66
N SER A 305 23.02 -8.89 5.67
CA SER A 305 23.19 -9.53 6.97
C SER A 305 22.92 -11.05 6.93
N MET A 306 22.09 -11.51 5.99
CA MET A 306 21.73 -12.92 5.83
C MET A 306 22.73 -13.70 4.95
N ILE A 307 23.32 -13.03 3.96
CA ILE A 307 24.23 -13.68 2.98
C ILE A 307 25.32 -14.51 3.65
N PRO A 308 26.11 -14.02 4.62
CA PRO A 308 27.18 -14.77 5.23
C PRO A 308 26.71 -16.03 5.96
N ARG A 309 25.46 -16.04 6.43
CA ARG A 309 24.87 -17.15 7.20
C ARG A 309 24.15 -18.19 6.35
N ILE A 310 23.68 -17.78 5.16
CA ILE A 310 22.96 -18.65 4.23
C ILE A 310 23.89 -19.21 3.16
N TYR A 311 24.86 -18.40 2.71
CA TYR A 311 25.85 -18.80 1.73
C TYR A 311 27.18 -19.19 2.42
N ASP A 312 27.12 -20.25 3.19
CA ASP A 312 28.28 -20.81 3.96
C ASP A 312 29.14 -21.80 3.16
N THR A 313 28.60 -22.33 2.07
CA THR A 313 29.25 -23.35 1.24
C THR A 313 29.95 -22.76 0.01
N PRO A 314 31.01 -23.41 -0.50
CA PRO A 314 31.66 -23.02 -1.75
C PRO A 314 30.67 -23.07 -2.92
N ARG A 315 30.53 -21.96 -3.65
CA ARG A 315 29.65 -21.86 -4.82
C ARG A 315 30.17 -20.85 -5.81
N VAL A 316 29.66 -20.93 -7.04
CA VAL A 316 29.90 -19.94 -8.07
C VAL A 316 28.68 -19.01 -8.14
N ILE A 317 28.91 -17.72 -7.98
CA ILE A 317 27.87 -16.69 -8.14
C ILE A 317 28.07 -15.94 -9.44
N ARG A 318 26.97 -15.51 -10.04
CA ARG A 318 26.96 -14.63 -11.19
C ARG A 318 26.96 -13.17 -10.70
N ILE A 319 27.90 -12.39 -11.16
CA ILE A 319 27.99 -10.96 -10.89
C ILE A 319 27.58 -10.24 -12.17
N VAL A 320 26.66 -9.30 -12.06
CA VAL A 320 26.28 -8.38 -13.13
C VAL A 320 26.98 -7.05 -12.84
N GLY A 321 27.81 -6.59 -13.75
CA GLY A 321 28.45 -5.28 -13.69
C GLY A 321 27.49 -4.15 -13.98
N GLU A 322 27.91 -2.90 -13.76
CA GLU A 322 27.15 -1.70 -14.10
C GLU A 322 26.85 -1.59 -15.60
N ASP A 323 27.68 -2.22 -16.44
CA ASP A 323 27.56 -2.24 -17.90
C ASP A 323 26.77 -3.49 -18.38
N ASP A 324 25.97 -4.12 -17.55
CA ASP A 324 25.28 -5.41 -17.81
C ASP A 324 26.23 -6.57 -18.20
N THR A 325 27.54 -6.40 -18.03
CA THR A 325 28.51 -7.48 -18.25
C THR A 325 28.36 -8.56 -17.21
N MET A 326 28.33 -9.80 -17.65
CA MET A 326 28.20 -10.97 -16.76
C MET A 326 29.57 -11.55 -16.45
N SER A 327 29.90 -11.63 -15.19
CA SER A 327 31.07 -12.34 -14.70
C SER A 327 30.67 -13.41 -13.68
N HIS A 328 31.54 -14.38 -13.46
CA HIS A 328 31.29 -15.44 -12.49
C HIS A 328 32.44 -15.43 -11.47
N ALA A 329 32.13 -15.47 -10.20
CA ALA A 329 33.12 -15.55 -9.13
C ALA A 329 32.82 -16.75 -8.22
N GLN A 330 33.85 -17.47 -7.87
CA GLN A 330 33.76 -18.49 -6.82
C GLN A 330 33.84 -17.80 -5.47
N VAL A 331 32.88 -18.07 -4.58
CA VAL A 331 32.84 -17.56 -3.21
C VAL A 331 33.02 -18.73 -2.23
N ASN A 332 33.52 -18.44 -1.04
CA ASN A 332 33.82 -19.38 0.02
C ASN A 332 34.69 -20.57 -0.45
N GLY A 333 35.47 -20.35 -1.51
CA GLY A 333 36.39 -21.37 -2.03
C GLY A 333 37.67 -21.44 -1.22
N GLN A 334 38.36 -22.58 -1.31
CA GLN A 334 39.72 -22.73 -0.77
C GLN A 334 40.68 -22.81 -1.95
N LYS A 335 41.76 -22.03 -1.91
CA LYS A 335 42.85 -22.09 -2.89
C LYS A 335 44.18 -22.23 -2.17
N MET A 336 45.02 -23.14 -2.65
CA MET A 336 46.36 -23.27 -2.12
C MET A 336 47.20 -22.04 -2.53
N ASP A 337 47.80 -21.38 -1.55
CA ASP A 337 48.75 -20.31 -1.81
C ASP A 337 50.06 -20.92 -2.39
N PRO A 338 50.43 -20.57 -3.63
CA PRO A 338 51.60 -21.14 -4.28
C PRO A 338 52.95 -20.82 -3.59
N LYS A 339 52.97 -19.82 -2.69
CA LYS A 339 54.17 -19.39 -1.98
C LYS A 339 54.31 -20.06 -0.60
N THR A 340 53.23 -20.32 0.09
CA THR A 340 53.24 -20.83 1.47
C THR A 340 52.74 -22.26 1.57
N GLY A 341 52.10 -22.80 0.53
CA GLY A 341 51.46 -24.12 0.56
C GLY A 341 50.22 -24.21 1.45
N ALA A 342 49.87 -23.12 2.10
CA ALA A 342 48.69 -23.07 2.99
C ALA A 342 47.39 -22.88 2.20
N MET A 343 46.32 -23.51 2.67
CA MET A 343 44.96 -23.27 2.12
C MET A 343 44.46 -21.90 2.57
N LYS A 344 44.20 -21.03 1.61
CA LYS A 344 43.62 -19.68 1.85
C LYS A 344 42.20 -19.63 1.36
N ALA A 345 41.33 -19.11 2.18
CA ALA A 345 39.93 -18.78 1.76
C ALA A 345 39.94 -17.72 0.65
N VAL A 346 39.18 -17.97 -0.41
CA VAL A 346 39.04 -17.06 -1.53
C VAL A 346 37.58 -16.54 -1.54
N ASN A 347 37.45 -15.22 -1.56
CA ASN A 347 36.19 -14.56 -1.55
C ASN A 347 35.26 -15.06 -0.42
N ASP A 348 35.80 -15.07 0.79
CA ASP A 348 35.02 -15.39 2.00
C ASP A 348 34.00 -14.31 2.26
N LEU A 349 32.70 -14.65 2.15
CA LEU A 349 31.59 -13.74 2.37
C LEU A 349 31.40 -13.37 3.85
N GLY A 350 31.97 -14.17 4.77
CA GLY A 350 31.92 -13.91 6.22
C GLY A 350 32.93 -12.89 6.71
N ALA A 351 34.06 -12.72 5.99
CA ALA A 351 35.18 -11.91 6.44
C ALA A 351 35.06 -10.40 6.08
N GLY A 352 34.13 -10.03 5.18
CA GLY A 352 34.01 -8.67 4.66
C GLY A 352 32.99 -7.81 5.43
N ARG A 353 33.21 -6.49 5.44
CA ARG A 353 32.16 -5.50 5.72
C ARG A 353 31.66 -4.97 4.38
N TYR A 354 30.38 -5.19 4.14
CA TYR A 354 29.73 -4.79 2.90
C TYR A 354 28.86 -3.56 3.15
N ASP A 355 28.83 -2.65 2.21
CA ASP A 355 27.92 -1.52 2.19
C ASP A 355 26.97 -1.63 1.00
N LEU A 356 25.87 -0.89 1.03
CA LEU A 356 24.82 -0.94 0.04
C LEU A 356 24.53 0.47 -0.48
N THR A 357 24.59 0.61 -1.79
CA THR A 357 24.09 1.79 -2.51
C THR A 357 22.81 1.41 -3.26
N VAL A 358 21.78 2.23 -3.16
CA VAL A 358 20.56 2.07 -3.94
C VAL A 358 20.51 3.24 -4.92
N SER A 359 20.62 2.95 -6.20
CA SER A 359 20.34 3.89 -7.29
C SER A 359 18.87 3.77 -7.67
N THR A 360 18.17 4.90 -7.79
CA THR A 360 16.77 5.01 -8.23
C THR A 360 16.68 5.73 -9.54
#